data_4b398daa6f805246d98dfa2da8b8724c
#
_entry.id   4b398daa6f805246d98dfa2da8b8724c
#
_cell.length_a   1.000
_cell.length_b   1.000
_cell.length_c   1.000
_cell.angle_alpha   90.00
_cell.angle_beta   90.00
_cell.angle_gamma   90.00
#
_symmetry.space_group_name_H-M   'P 1'
#
loop_
_entity.id
_entity.type
_entity.pdbx_description
1 polymer ?
#
loop_
_entity_poly.entity_id
_entity_poly.type
_entity_poly.pdbx_seq_one_letter_code
_entity_poly.pdbx_strand_id
1 'polypeptide(L)'
;MRPPGAAGPPGGVVVEVTAARLAAGVGWILVTAPASGGSSAPAALPGTARASASSPTPGGPVRALADVRPSVPPARLLADLVPPRHFADARFSTYRANAAYPSQARTVARLEEVATAVVKPARKGLFGARKQTAPAVYMDGGFGVGKTHLLTSLAHAVGLDVSAYGTFVEYTNLVGALGFRATVDALATKKLVCIDEFELDDPGDTVLMSRLLRELADRGVALAATSNTLPEALGEGRFAAEDFLREIQALAARFEVLRVDGEDYRHRAVVTDSAPLPEADVRAAVTGRPGATLDVFDDLLAHLSQVHPSRYRALLDGVEVVALTGVHPVTEQSAALRLVVLVDRLYDRDVPVLLAGTDAYTGERSLFTEEMLRGGYRKKYYRALSRLGALAEDGRTVARGAA
;
A
#
# COMPACT_ATOMS: atom_id res chain seq x y z
N MET A 1 46.72 57.07 -19.59
CA MET A 1 46.70 57.40 -18.15
C MET A 1 45.66 56.55 -17.45
N ARG A 2 46.08 55.56 -16.69
CA ARG A 2 45.27 54.73 -15.78
C ARG A 2 45.39 55.34 -14.39
N PRO A 3 44.34 55.35 -13.60
CA PRO A 3 44.49 55.37 -12.13
C PRO A 3 44.22 54.02 -11.52
N PRO A 4 44.64 53.80 -10.25
CA PRO A 4 44.95 52.50 -9.71
C PRO A 4 43.82 51.88 -8.90
N GLY A 5 44.02 50.58 -8.57
CA GLY A 5 43.11 49.63 -7.97
C GLY A 5 42.61 49.92 -6.57
N ALA A 6 41.51 49.28 -6.28
CA ALA A 6 41.00 49.09 -4.92
C ALA A 6 40.72 47.60 -4.70
N ALA A 7 41.19 47.15 -3.56
CA ALA A 7 41.14 45.76 -3.09
C ALA A 7 39.72 45.27 -2.80
N GLY A 8 39.43 44.04 -3.15
CA GLY A 8 38.20 43.36 -2.78
C GLY A 8 38.24 42.74 -1.36
N PRO A 9 37.11 42.62 -0.70
CA PRO A 9 37.00 41.91 0.58
C PRO A 9 36.82 40.39 0.40
N PRO A 10 37.05 39.60 1.45
CA PRO A 10 37.22 38.17 1.40
C PRO A 10 35.91 37.39 1.28
N GLY A 11 36.04 36.16 0.83
CA GLY A 11 35.01 35.21 0.42
C GLY A 11 33.84 35.02 1.36
N GLY A 12 32.65 35.26 0.83
CA GLY A 12 31.39 34.78 1.38
C GLY A 12 30.91 33.56 0.62
N VAL A 13 30.67 32.52 1.35
CA VAL A 13 30.01 31.30 0.83
C VAL A 13 28.59 31.67 0.44
N VAL A 14 28.29 31.62 -0.85
CA VAL A 14 26.93 31.80 -1.36
C VAL A 14 26.20 30.48 -1.15
N VAL A 15 25.28 30.45 -0.20
CA VAL A 15 24.29 29.36 -0.11
C VAL A 15 23.11 29.74 -0.97
N GLU A 16 22.96 29.04 -2.06
CA GLU A 16 21.81 29.19 -2.97
C GLU A 16 20.56 28.63 -2.28
N VAL A 17 19.67 29.52 -1.86
CA VAL A 17 18.37 29.16 -1.29
C VAL A 17 17.37 29.09 -2.44
N THR A 18 17.07 27.88 -2.89
CA THR A 18 15.97 27.66 -3.83
C THR A 18 14.65 27.74 -3.07
N ALA A 19 13.88 28.79 -3.32
CA ALA A 19 12.55 28.96 -2.77
C ALA A 19 11.57 28.00 -3.47
N ALA A 20 11.14 26.95 -2.79
CA ALA A 20 9.97 26.17 -3.18
C ALA A 20 8.71 26.83 -2.64
N ARG A 21 7.79 27.18 -3.54
CA ARG A 21 6.48 27.76 -3.24
C ARG A 21 5.63 26.74 -2.48
N LEU A 22 5.10 27.17 -1.34
CA LEU A 22 4.05 26.48 -0.59
C LEU A 22 2.77 26.41 -1.41
N ALA A 23 2.26 25.21 -1.61
CA ALA A 23 0.85 24.96 -1.87
C ALA A 23 0.33 24.00 -0.79
N ALA A 24 -0.63 24.51 -0.04
CA ALA A 24 -1.56 23.80 0.86
C ALA A 24 -0.97 22.89 1.95
N GLY A 25 -0.68 23.46 3.11
CA GLY A 25 -1.22 22.93 4.37
C GLY A 25 -0.58 21.68 5.01
N VAL A 26 0.76 21.47 4.92
CA VAL A 26 1.42 20.57 5.88
C VAL A 26 2.75 21.19 6.28
N GLY A 27 2.82 21.70 7.51
CA GLY A 27 4.02 22.30 8.06
C GLY A 27 5.10 21.27 8.38
N TRP A 28 6.29 21.50 7.85
CA TRP A 28 7.50 20.78 8.25
C TRP A 28 8.22 21.60 9.31
N ILE A 29 8.53 21.00 10.45
CA ILE A 29 9.41 21.58 11.46
C ILE A 29 10.83 21.14 11.15
N LEU A 30 11.69 22.11 10.83
CA LEU A 30 13.12 21.89 10.67
C LEU A 30 13.79 21.93 12.05
N VAL A 31 14.32 20.81 12.51
CA VAL A 31 15.16 20.77 13.71
C VAL A 31 16.62 20.86 13.26
N THR A 32 17.26 21.97 13.55
CA THR A 32 18.72 22.13 13.39
C THR A 32 19.43 21.60 14.61
N ALA A 33 20.35 20.66 14.45
CA ALA A 33 21.25 20.20 15.50
C ALA A 33 22.55 21.01 15.46
N PRO A 34 23.14 21.39 16.62
CA PRO A 34 24.45 22.02 16.66
C PRO A 34 25.56 20.95 16.57
N ALA A 35 26.59 21.29 15.81
CA ALA A 35 27.81 20.50 15.73
C ALA A 35 28.69 20.75 16.97
N SER A 36 29.02 19.70 17.71
CA SER A 36 30.15 19.72 18.66
C SER A 36 30.90 18.40 18.56
N GLY A 37 32.19 18.49 18.25
CA GLY A 37 33.10 17.38 18.20
C GLY A 37 33.49 16.90 19.60
N GLY A 38 33.78 15.60 19.72
CA GLY A 38 34.31 14.96 20.92
C GLY A 38 34.50 13.47 20.72
N SER A 39 35.77 13.09 20.58
CA SER A 39 36.26 11.70 20.53
C SER A 39 36.10 11.03 21.90
N SER A 40 35.53 9.82 21.93
CA SER A 40 35.92 8.78 22.91
C SER A 40 35.26 7.43 22.58
N ALA A 41 35.98 6.37 22.94
CA ALA A 41 35.92 4.98 22.57
C ALA A 41 34.61 4.21 22.87
N PRO A 42 34.48 2.96 22.34
CA PRO A 42 33.19 2.25 22.27
C PRO A 42 32.79 1.63 23.61
N ALA A 43 31.62 1.96 24.11
CA ALA A 43 30.97 1.29 25.22
C ALA A 43 30.00 0.22 24.69
N ALA A 44 29.93 -0.88 25.46
CA ALA A 44 29.19 -2.10 25.19
C ALA A 44 27.70 -1.88 24.88
N LEU A 45 27.18 -2.72 23.95
CA LEU A 45 25.77 -2.81 23.60
C LEU A 45 24.92 -3.26 24.81
N PRO A 46 23.87 -2.53 25.20
CA PRO A 46 22.87 -3.06 26.11
C PRO A 46 21.89 -3.96 25.33
N GLY A 47 21.54 -5.04 26.03
CA GLY A 47 20.71 -6.13 25.52
C GLY A 47 19.38 -5.68 24.90
N THR A 48 18.96 -6.48 23.93
CA THR A 48 17.65 -6.46 23.29
C THR A 48 16.52 -6.44 24.30
N ALA A 49 15.95 -5.26 24.55
CA ALA A 49 14.67 -5.15 25.25
C ALA A 49 13.61 -5.73 24.30
N ARG A 50 13.20 -6.97 24.55
CA ARG A 50 11.94 -7.52 24.07
C ARG A 50 10.84 -6.55 24.52
N ALA A 51 10.19 -5.87 23.58
CA ALA A 51 8.92 -5.22 23.86
C ALA A 51 7.97 -6.32 24.37
N SER A 52 7.72 -6.33 25.66
CA SER A 52 6.70 -7.17 26.29
C SER A 52 5.35 -6.70 25.78
N ALA A 53 4.79 -7.47 24.84
CA ALA A 53 3.36 -7.43 24.60
C ALA A 53 2.71 -7.85 25.93
N SER A 54 2.12 -6.91 26.64
CA SER A 54 1.31 -7.18 27.81
C SER A 54 0.13 -8.06 27.36
N SER A 55 0.09 -9.31 27.85
CA SER A 55 -1.06 -10.20 27.68
C SER A 55 -2.30 -9.48 28.24
N PRO A 56 -3.43 -9.47 27.52
CA PRO A 56 -4.64 -8.81 28.00
C PRO A 56 -5.13 -9.52 29.28
N THR A 57 -5.33 -8.75 30.33
CA THR A 57 -5.98 -9.21 31.55
C THR A 57 -7.44 -9.54 31.22
N PRO A 58 -7.97 -10.74 31.55
CA PRO A 58 -9.37 -11.06 31.34
C PRO A 58 -10.25 -10.09 32.14
N GLY A 59 -11.14 -9.34 31.44
CA GLY A 59 -12.07 -8.38 32.06
C GLY A 59 -11.64 -6.92 32.05
N GLY A 60 -10.53 -6.53 31.38
CA GLY A 60 -10.16 -5.14 31.15
C GLY A 60 -11.04 -4.45 30.09
N PRO A 61 -11.02 -3.09 30.02
CA PRO A 61 -11.72 -2.35 28.98
C PRO A 61 -11.26 -2.83 27.59
N VAL A 62 -12.22 -2.92 26.65
CA VAL A 62 -11.88 -3.29 25.26
C VAL A 62 -11.02 -2.18 24.65
N ARG A 63 -9.90 -2.56 24.04
CA ARG A 63 -8.97 -1.63 23.38
C ARG A 63 -9.66 -0.90 22.23
N ALA A 64 -9.35 0.37 22.03
CA ALA A 64 -9.73 1.10 20.83
C ALA A 64 -8.52 1.25 19.88
N LEU A 65 -8.76 1.18 18.56
CA LEU A 65 -7.75 1.51 17.55
C LEU A 65 -7.36 2.98 17.66
N ALA A 66 -8.30 3.85 18.01
CA ALA A 66 -8.09 5.28 18.22
C ALA A 66 -7.03 5.59 19.30
N ASP A 67 -6.79 4.68 20.23
CA ASP A 67 -5.78 4.84 21.29
C ASP A 67 -4.38 4.37 20.88
N VAL A 68 -4.25 3.70 19.73
CA VAL A 68 -2.99 3.09 19.29
C VAL A 68 -2.15 4.10 18.51
N ARG A 69 -0.92 4.30 18.93
CA ARG A 69 0.08 5.11 18.21
C ARG A 69 1.16 4.19 17.64
N PRO A 70 0.96 3.63 16.44
CA PRO A 70 1.89 2.65 15.89
C PRO A 70 3.23 3.29 15.57
N SER A 71 4.31 2.66 16.06
CA SER A 71 5.69 2.96 15.67
C SER A 71 6.22 1.80 14.83
N VAL A 72 6.65 2.08 13.61
CA VAL A 72 7.14 1.05 12.69
C VAL A 72 8.62 1.31 12.40
N PRO A 73 9.52 0.48 12.90
CA PRO A 73 10.93 0.57 12.55
C PRO A 73 11.13 0.35 11.04
N PRO A 74 12.10 1.03 10.41
CA PRO A 74 12.38 0.88 8.97
C PRO A 74 12.58 -0.57 8.51
N ALA A 75 13.26 -1.38 9.31
CA ALA A 75 13.46 -2.80 9.02
C ALA A 75 12.14 -3.58 8.91
N ARG A 76 11.14 -3.21 9.69
CA ARG A 76 9.81 -3.82 9.63
C ARG A 76 9.07 -3.44 8.35
N LEU A 77 9.19 -2.20 7.87
CA LEU A 77 8.58 -1.78 6.61
C LEU A 77 9.05 -2.64 5.43
N LEU A 78 10.34 -3.02 5.42
CA LEU A 78 10.87 -3.94 4.41
C LEU A 78 10.36 -5.38 4.60
N ALA A 79 10.28 -5.85 5.85
CA ALA A 79 9.79 -7.19 6.17
C ALA A 79 8.29 -7.34 5.88
N ASP A 80 7.54 -6.24 5.94
CA ASP A 80 6.10 -6.20 5.66
C ASP A 80 5.78 -6.20 4.15
N LEU A 81 6.80 -6.10 3.27
CA LEU A 81 6.62 -6.21 1.81
C LEU A 81 6.42 -7.68 1.38
N VAL A 82 5.32 -8.26 1.81
CA VAL A 82 4.89 -9.63 1.53
C VAL A 82 3.45 -9.65 1.01
N PRO A 83 3.06 -10.68 0.24
CA PRO A 83 1.69 -10.82 -0.23
C PRO A 83 0.67 -10.80 0.92
N PRO A 84 -0.57 -10.33 0.67
CA PRO A 84 -1.67 -10.40 1.63
C PRO A 84 -1.96 -11.85 2.04
N ARG A 85 -2.36 -12.08 3.31
CA ARG A 85 -2.64 -13.42 3.84
C ARG A 85 -3.73 -14.15 3.07
N HIS A 86 -4.73 -13.42 2.61
CA HIS A 86 -5.82 -13.95 1.77
C HIS A 86 -5.31 -14.64 0.49
N PHE A 87 -4.13 -14.30 0.01
CA PHE A 87 -3.48 -14.92 -1.16
C PHE A 87 -2.32 -15.85 -0.77
N ALA A 88 -2.22 -16.29 0.48
CA ALA A 88 -1.13 -17.17 0.93
C ALA A 88 -1.02 -18.46 0.09
N ASP A 89 -2.14 -19.00 -0.36
CA ASP A 89 -2.23 -20.22 -1.18
C ASP A 89 -2.32 -19.95 -2.69
N ALA A 90 -2.19 -18.68 -3.13
CA ALA A 90 -2.22 -18.35 -4.54
C ALA A 90 -1.01 -18.93 -5.26
N ARG A 91 -1.28 -19.73 -6.29
CA ARG A 91 -0.30 -20.37 -7.18
C ARG A 91 -0.82 -20.31 -8.61
N PHE A 92 0.03 -20.41 -9.60
CA PHE A 92 -0.42 -20.53 -10.99
C PHE A 92 -1.38 -21.72 -11.18
N SER A 93 -1.13 -22.83 -10.48
CA SER A 93 -2.00 -24.02 -10.52
C SER A 93 -3.36 -23.83 -9.85
N THR A 94 -3.52 -22.85 -8.95
CA THR A 94 -4.81 -22.54 -8.33
C THR A 94 -5.58 -21.46 -9.07
N TYR A 95 -4.97 -20.80 -10.07
CA TYR A 95 -5.65 -19.86 -10.93
C TYR A 95 -6.54 -20.60 -11.94
N ARG A 96 -7.81 -20.29 -11.94
CA ARG A 96 -8.80 -20.90 -12.85
C ARG A 96 -9.04 -19.99 -14.04
N ALA A 97 -8.25 -20.20 -15.09
CA ALA A 97 -8.46 -19.48 -16.35
C ALA A 97 -9.81 -19.83 -16.95
N ASN A 98 -10.56 -18.81 -17.36
CA ASN A 98 -11.83 -18.99 -18.06
C ASN A 98 -11.56 -19.17 -19.57
N ALA A 99 -12.03 -20.27 -20.14
CA ALA A 99 -11.84 -20.59 -21.56
C ALA A 99 -12.42 -19.51 -22.52
N ALA A 100 -13.42 -18.75 -22.08
CA ALA A 100 -13.96 -17.62 -22.84
C ALA A 100 -12.96 -16.46 -22.99
N TYR A 101 -11.92 -16.42 -22.16
CA TYR A 101 -10.89 -15.36 -22.13
C TYR A 101 -9.48 -15.94 -22.31
N PRO A 102 -9.06 -16.28 -23.54
CA PRO A 102 -7.75 -16.91 -23.79
C PRO A 102 -6.55 -16.12 -23.29
N SER A 103 -6.69 -14.80 -23.08
CA SER A 103 -5.65 -13.95 -22.50
C SER A 103 -5.24 -14.40 -21.10
N GLN A 104 -6.15 -14.94 -20.30
CA GLN A 104 -5.87 -15.42 -18.96
C GLN A 104 -4.84 -16.56 -18.96
N ALA A 105 -5.08 -17.59 -19.80
CA ALA A 105 -4.16 -18.72 -19.93
C ALA A 105 -2.80 -18.29 -20.51
N ARG A 106 -2.78 -17.37 -21.48
CA ARG A 106 -1.54 -16.81 -22.03
C ARG A 106 -0.74 -16.06 -20.97
N THR A 107 -1.42 -15.26 -20.13
CA THR A 107 -0.77 -14.53 -19.05
C THR A 107 -0.15 -15.49 -18.03
N VAL A 108 -0.86 -16.56 -17.64
CA VAL A 108 -0.29 -17.61 -16.74
C VAL A 108 0.99 -18.18 -17.34
N ALA A 109 0.94 -18.67 -18.59
CA ALA A 109 2.10 -19.26 -19.25
C ALA A 109 3.28 -18.28 -19.32
N ARG A 110 2.99 -17.00 -19.66
CA ARG A 110 4.04 -15.99 -19.73
C ARG A 110 4.66 -15.68 -18.36
N LEU A 111 3.88 -15.62 -17.29
CA LEU A 111 4.39 -15.40 -15.95
C LEU A 111 5.22 -16.59 -15.41
N GLU A 112 4.89 -17.81 -15.80
CA GLU A 112 5.72 -19.00 -15.52
C GLU A 112 7.10 -18.92 -16.19
N GLU A 113 7.13 -18.44 -17.46
CA GLU A 113 8.39 -18.17 -18.16
C GLU A 113 9.20 -17.08 -17.46
N VAL A 114 8.54 -15.99 -17.03
CA VAL A 114 9.17 -14.89 -16.28
C VAL A 114 9.75 -15.42 -14.96
N ALA A 115 8.97 -16.19 -14.19
CA ALA A 115 9.46 -16.81 -12.94
C ALA A 115 10.71 -17.64 -13.19
N THR A 116 10.67 -18.47 -14.24
CA THR A 116 11.80 -19.31 -14.64
C THR A 116 13.04 -18.48 -15.00
N ALA A 117 12.85 -17.37 -15.73
CA ALA A 117 13.94 -16.47 -16.13
C ALA A 117 14.57 -15.75 -14.92
N VAL A 118 13.75 -15.35 -13.93
CA VAL A 118 14.21 -14.66 -12.70
C VAL A 118 14.96 -15.60 -11.77
N VAL A 119 14.52 -16.85 -11.68
CA VAL A 119 15.15 -17.85 -10.79
C VAL A 119 16.48 -18.35 -11.37
N LYS A 120 16.57 -18.51 -12.69
CA LYS A 120 17.80 -19.01 -13.34
C LYS A 120 18.98 -18.08 -13.06
N PRO A 121 20.15 -18.61 -12.65
CA PRO A 121 21.33 -17.78 -12.49
C PRO A 121 21.72 -17.17 -13.85
N ALA A 122 22.11 -15.89 -13.85
CA ALA A 122 22.65 -15.25 -15.04
C ALA A 122 23.83 -16.07 -15.56
N ARG A 123 23.75 -16.60 -16.79
CA ARG A 123 24.88 -17.29 -17.43
C ARG A 123 25.99 -16.26 -17.60
N LYS A 124 27.09 -16.44 -16.90
CA LYS A 124 28.37 -15.74 -17.17
C LYS A 124 28.87 -16.25 -18.51
N GLY A 125 28.53 -15.56 -19.60
CA GLY A 125 29.10 -15.84 -20.89
C GLY A 125 30.58 -15.50 -20.88
N LEU A 126 31.44 -16.39 -21.39
CA LEU A 126 32.88 -16.19 -21.50
C LEU A 126 33.27 -15.10 -22.51
N PHE A 127 32.34 -14.70 -23.37
CA PHE A 127 32.51 -13.65 -24.37
C PHE A 127 31.38 -12.67 -24.27
N GLY A 128 31.60 -11.45 -23.73
CA GLY A 128 30.81 -10.26 -23.89
C GLY A 128 29.28 -10.45 -23.80
N ALA A 129 28.78 -11.03 -22.72
CA ALA A 129 27.34 -11.24 -22.54
C ALA A 129 26.64 -9.90 -22.59
N ARG A 130 25.81 -9.67 -23.61
CA ARG A 130 24.83 -8.61 -23.65
C ARG A 130 24.06 -8.65 -22.32
N LYS A 131 24.14 -7.58 -21.54
CA LYS A 131 23.48 -7.46 -20.24
C LYS A 131 22.00 -7.77 -20.47
N GLN A 132 21.56 -8.97 -20.12
CA GLN A 132 20.17 -9.37 -20.32
C GLN A 132 19.33 -8.48 -19.40
N THR A 133 18.50 -7.65 -19.97
CA THR A 133 17.62 -6.77 -19.21
C THR A 133 16.68 -7.63 -18.36
N ALA A 134 16.59 -7.34 -17.08
CA ALA A 134 15.69 -8.06 -16.20
C ALA A 134 14.24 -7.95 -16.71
N PRO A 135 13.42 -9.00 -16.63
CA PRO A 135 12.02 -8.96 -17.05
C PRO A 135 11.25 -7.87 -16.31
N ALA A 136 10.39 -7.17 -17.03
CA ALA A 136 9.42 -6.24 -16.46
C ALA A 136 8.06 -6.51 -17.09
N VAL A 137 7.06 -6.90 -16.30
CA VAL A 137 5.72 -7.27 -16.77
C VAL A 137 4.65 -6.43 -16.07
N TYR A 138 3.64 -6.03 -16.84
CA TYR A 138 2.53 -5.21 -16.37
C TYR A 138 1.22 -5.91 -16.71
N MET A 139 0.48 -6.34 -15.70
CA MET A 139 -0.80 -6.99 -15.86
C MET A 139 -1.92 -5.96 -15.85
N ASP A 140 -2.55 -5.76 -17.02
CA ASP A 140 -3.72 -4.91 -17.17
C ASP A 140 -5.00 -5.75 -17.31
N GLY A 141 -6.11 -5.24 -16.78
CA GLY A 141 -7.40 -5.91 -16.90
C GLY A 141 -8.43 -5.35 -15.93
N GLY A 142 -9.68 -5.75 -16.11
CA GLY A 142 -10.80 -5.39 -15.26
C GLY A 142 -10.61 -5.81 -13.79
N PHE A 143 -11.57 -5.43 -12.96
CA PHE A 143 -11.54 -5.85 -11.55
C PHE A 143 -12.00 -7.31 -11.42
N GLY A 144 -11.46 -8.02 -10.43
CA GLY A 144 -11.88 -9.39 -10.12
C GLY A 144 -11.36 -10.46 -11.09
N VAL A 145 -10.61 -10.10 -12.13
CA VAL A 145 -10.04 -11.06 -13.10
C VAL A 145 -8.86 -11.85 -12.54
N GLY A 146 -8.46 -11.60 -11.29
CA GLY A 146 -7.42 -12.37 -10.59
C GLY A 146 -5.99 -11.85 -10.76
N LYS A 147 -5.77 -10.58 -11.10
CA LYS A 147 -4.43 -9.99 -11.25
C LYS A 147 -3.57 -10.12 -9.98
N THR A 148 -4.13 -9.79 -8.82
CA THR A 148 -3.47 -9.96 -7.52
C THR A 148 -3.09 -11.42 -7.25
N HIS A 149 -3.97 -12.38 -7.61
CA HIS A 149 -3.68 -13.80 -7.54
C HIS A 149 -2.47 -14.18 -8.40
N LEU A 150 -2.42 -13.70 -9.64
CA LEU A 150 -1.31 -13.97 -10.57
C LEU A 150 -0.01 -13.31 -10.13
N LEU A 151 -0.06 -12.06 -9.63
CA LEU A 151 1.11 -11.35 -9.08
C LEU A 151 1.69 -12.09 -7.87
N THR A 152 0.81 -12.53 -6.97
CA THR A 152 1.20 -13.33 -5.81
C THR A 152 1.76 -14.70 -6.21
N SER A 153 1.14 -15.36 -7.22
CA SER A 153 1.65 -16.61 -7.76
C SER A 153 3.08 -16.47 -8.30
N LEU A 154 3.36 -15.34 -8.98
CA LEU A 154 4.70 -15.02 -9.47
C LEU A 154 5.69 -14.84 -8.31
N ALA A 155 5.31 -14.10 -7.27
CA ALA A 155 6.16 -13.91 -6.08
C ALA A 155 6.47 -15.25 -5.38
N HIS A 156 5.48 -16.15 -5.26
CA HIS A 156 5.69 -17.50 -4.73
C HIS A 156 6.60 -18.35 -5.61
N ALA A 157 6.43 -18.29 -6.94
CA ALA A 157 7.24 -19.09 -7.87
C ALA A 157 8.71 -18.64 -7.89
N VAL A 158 8.98 -17.36 -7.67
CA VAL A 158 10.35 -16.81 -7.55
C VAL A 158 10.95 -17.09 -6.17
N GLY A 159 10.13 -17.07 -5.12
CA GLY A 159 10.50 -17.22 -3.72
C GLY A 159 10.26 -15.92 -2.94
N LEU A 160 9.53 -16.00 -1.83
CA LEU A 160 9.16 -14.82 -1.03
C LEU A 160 10.36 -14.17 -0.33
N ASP A 161 11.38 -14.93 -0.01
CA ASP A 161 12.64 -14.46 0.59
C ASP A 161 13.43 -13.53 -0.35
N VAL A 162 13.36 -13.78 -1.64
CA VAL A 162 14.05 -12.99 -2.69
C VAL A 162 13.10 -12.06 -3.45
N SER A 163 11.85 -11.98 -3.06
CA SER A 163 10.86 -11.05 -3.62
C SER A 163 10.49 -9.97 -2.61
N ALA A 164 10.07 -8.81 -3.10
CA ALA A 164 9.36 -7.80 -2.33
C ALA A 164 7.99 -7.60 -2.97
N TYR A 165 6.95 -7.60 -2.17
CA TYR A 165 5.56 -7.43 -2.62
C TYR A 165 4.88 -6.31 -1.85
N GLY A 166 4.36 -5.33 -2.54
CA GLY A 166 3.64 -4.23 -1.92
C GLY A 166 2.77 -3.49 -2.92
N THR A 167 1.91 -2.63 -2.40
CA THR A 167 1.14 -1.67 -3.21
C THR A 167 2.01 -0.48 -3.58
N PHE A 168 1.58 0.28 -4.60
CA PHE A 168 2.22 1.54 -4.98
C PHE A 168 2.46 2.47 -3.76
N VAL A 169 1.43 2.64 -2.93
CA VAL A 169 1.51 3.48 -1.72
C VAL A 169 2.51 2.94 -0.69
N GLU A 170 2.68 1.63 -0.56
CA GLU A 170 3.66 1.06 0.36
C GLU A 170 5.09 1.35 -0.06
N TYR A 171 5.37 1.34 -1.37
CA TYR A 171 6.70 1.70 -1.88
C TYR A 171 7.00 3.20 -1.76
N THR A 172 6.04 4.09 -2.04
CA THR A 172 6.24 5.54 -1.83
C THR A 172 6.46 5.85 -0.35
N ASN A 173 5.71 5.19 0.53
CA ASN A 173 5.90 5.30 1.98
C ASN A 173 7.25 4.77 2.46
N LEU A 174 7.73 3.68 1.87
CA LEU A 174 9.06 3.14 2.18
C LEU A 174 10.15 4.15 1.82
N VAL A 175 10.03 4.81 0.65
CA VAL A 175 10.95 5.88 0.26
C VAL A 175 10.87 7.06 1.23
N GLY A 176 9.68 7.45 1.66
CA GLY A 176 9.50 8.51 2.66
C GLY A 176 10.15 8.18 4.02
N ALA A 177 10.12 6.92 4.42
CA ALA A 177 10.64 6.48 5.72
C ALA A 177 12.16 6.24 5.73
N LEU A 178 12.71 5.68 4.65
CA LEU A 178 14.14 5.30 4.54
C LEU A 178 14.98 6.34 3.79
N GLY A 179 14.35 7.17 2.98
CA GLY A 179 14.99 7.93 1.93
C GLY A 179 15.21 7.11 0.66
N PHE A 180 15.29 7.80 -0.48
CA PHE A 180 15.33 7.19 -1.81
C PHE A 180 16.47 6.18 -1.98
N ARG A 181 17.71 6.59 -1.66
CA ARG A 181 18.89 5.75 -1.87
C ARG A 181 18.88 4.48 -1.04
N ALA A 182 18.54 4.59 0.25
CA ALA A 182 18.46 3.43 1.13
C ALA A 182 17.36 2.45 0.70
N THR A 183 16.23 2.96 0.19
CA THR A 183 15.17 2.13 -0.38
C THR A 183 15.63 1.38 -1.62
N VAL A 184 16.30 2.07 -2.56
CA VAL A 184 16.89 1.43 -3.76
C VAL A 184 17.89 0.35 -3.36
N ASP A 185 18.79 0.65 -2.42
CA ASP A 185 19.82 -0.29 -1.98
C ASP A 185 19.21 -1.52 -1.30
N ALA A 186 18.18 -1.34 -0.49
CA ALA A 186 17.46 -2.43 0.17
C ALA A 186 16.70 -3.31 -0.84
N LEU A 187 15.95 -2.71 -1.76
CA LEU A 187 15.17 -3.45 -2.76
C LEU A 187 16.05 -4.08 -3.85
N ALA A 188 17.22 -3.51 -4.15
CA ALA A 188 18.16 -4.09 -5.10
C ALA A 188 18.77 -5.43 -4.64
N THR A 189 18.60 -5.80 -3.37
CA THR A 189 18.95 -7.14 -2.87
C THR A 189 17.97 -8.22 -3.31
N LYS A 190 16.78 -7.82 -3.78
CA LYS A 190 15.72 -8.71 -4.24
C LYS A 190 15.91 -9.08 -5.71
N LYS A 191 15.40 -10.25 -6.10
CA LYS A 191 15.35 -10.68 -7.50
C LYS A 191 14.12 -10.14 -8.22
N LEU A 192 13.02 -9.95 -7.47
CA LEU A 192 11.71 -9.52 -7.98
C LEU A 192 11.10 -8.47 -7.06
N VAL A 193 10.55 -7.41 -7.66
CA VAL A 193 9.70 -6.42 -7.00
C VAL A 193 8.32 -6.47 -7.64
N CYS A 194 7.32 -6.80 -6.83
CA CYS A 194 5.90 -6.87 -7.20
C CYS A 194 5.17 -5.63 -6.69
N ILE A 195 4.50 -4.91 -7.59
CA ILE A 195 3.71 -3.71 -7.25
C ILE A 195 2.25 -3.99 -7.56
N ASP A 196 1.45 -4.20 -6.53
CA ASP A 196 0.00 -4.35 -6.69
C ASP A 196 -0.69 -2.99 -6.73
N GLU A 197 -1.76 -2.90 -7.50
CA GLU A 197 -2.55 -1.66 -7.66
C GLU A 197 -1.68 -0.46 -8.08
N PHE A 198 -0.95 -0.61 -9.19
CA PHE A 198 -0.14 0.46 -9.74
C PHE A 198 -1.04 1.55 -10.32
N GLU A 199 -1.33 2.57 -9.52
CA GLU A 199 -2.16 3.72 -9.90
C GLU A 199 -1.41 5.02 -9.62
N LEU A 200 -1.34 5.89 -10.63
CA LEU A 200 -0.67 7.18 -10.54
C LEU A 200 -1.70 8.25 -10.14
N ASP A 201 -1.90 8.43 -8.86
CA ASP A 201 -2.87 9.40 -8.31
C ASP A 201 -2.24 10.77 -7.99
N ASP A 202 -0.93 10.80 -7.74
CA ASP A 202 -0.17 11.99 -7.38
C ASP A 202 1.04 12.16 -8.30
N PRO A 203 1.28 13.36 -8.87
CA PRO A 203 2.43 13.61 -9.74
C PRO A 203 3.78 13.39 -9.07
N GLY A 204 3.93 13.79 -7.80
CA GLY A 204 5.17 13.62 -7.04
C GLY A 204 5.51 12.15 -6.84
N ASP A 205 4.52 11.35 -6.46
CA ASP A 205 4.65 9.90 -6.32
C ASP A 205 4.94 9.23 -7.65
N THR A 206 4.39 9.74 -8.76
CA THR A 206 4.66 9.25 -10.12
C THR A 206 6.14 9.38 -10.48
N VAL A 207 6.74 10.55 -10.28
CA VAL A 207 8.16 10.79 -10.57
C VAL A 207 9.04 9.93 -9.66
N LEU A 208 8.69 9.87 -8.37
CA LEU A 208 9.41 9.09 -7.37
C LEU A 208 9.44 7.60 -7.76
N MET A 209 8.29 7.03 -8.09
CA MET A 209 8.17 5.63 -8.47
C MET A 209 8.82 5.32 -9.81
N SER A 210 8.67 6.20 -10.81
CA SER A 210 9.34 6.04 -12.11
C SER A 210 10.86 5.97 -11.95
N ARG A 211 11.41 6.83 -11.09
CA ARG A 211 12.83 6.82 -10.77
C ARG A 211 13.23 5.56 -10.00
N LEU A 212 12.45 5.15 -9.00
CA LEU A 212 12.70 3.94 -8.21
C LEU A 212 12.75 2.70 -9.09
N LEU A 213 11.74 2.50 -9.93
CA LEU A 213 11.64 1.32 -10.79
C LEU A 213 12.73 1.29 -11.86
N ARG A 214 13.12 2.46 -12.40
CA ARG A 214 14.24 2.56 -13.32
C ARG A 214 15.54 2.13 -12.66
N GLU A 215 15.85 2.65 -11.46
CA GLU A 215 17.07 2.31 -10.72
C GLU A 215 17.13 0.81 -10.39
N LEU A 216 16.00 0.21 -10.01
CA LEU A 216 15.91 -1.23 -9.72
C LEU A 216 16.13 -2.07 -10.98
N ALA A 217 15.48 -1.72 -12.10
CA ALA A 217 15.66 -2.41 -13.38
C ALA A 217 17.10 -2.30 -13.87
N ASP A 218 17.74 -1.13 -13.76
CA ASP A 218 19.13 -0.90 -14.15
C ASP A 218 20.10 -1.73 -13.27
N ARG A 219 19.71 -2.08 -12.06
CA ARG A 219 20.45 -3.00 -11.16
C ARG A 219 20.12 -4.47 -11.38
N GLY A 220 19.23 -4.78 -12.33
CA GLY A 220 18.89 -6.15 -12.71
C GLY A 220 17.79 -6.79 -11.88
N VAL A 221 17.01 -6.01 -11.15
CA VAL A 221 15.81 -6.48 -10.43
C VAL A 221 14.67 -6.63 -11.42
N ALA A 222 14.00 -7.78 -11.43
CA ALA A 222 12.79 -7.99 -12.21
C ALA A 222 11.62 -7.23 -11.60
N LEU A 223 10.73 -6.72 -12.44
CA LEU A 223 9.58 -5.94 -12.02
C LEU A 223 8.29 -6.62 -12.48
N ALA A 224 7.27 -6.61 -11.62
CA ALA A 224 5.92 -7.04 -11.98
C ALA A 224 4.90 -6.09 -11.36
N ALA A 225 3.96 -5.60 -12.15
CA ALA A 225 2.94 -4.68 -11.67
C ALA A 225 1.54 -5.12 -12.10
N THR A 226 0.53 -4.75 -11.32
CA THR A 226 -0.89 -4.89 -11.68
C THR A 226 -1.55 -3.53 -11.71
N SER A 227 -2.48 -3.32 -12.62
CA SER A 227 -3.33 -2.13 -12.64
C SER A 227 -4.68 -2.43 -13.28
N ASN A 228 -5.60 -1.50 -13.10
CA ASN A 228 -6.88 -1.45 -13.82
C ASN A 228 -6.85 -0.41 -14.95
N THR A 229 -5.68 0.10 -15.27
CA THR A 229 -5.46 1.14 -16.26
C THR A 229 -4.27 0.74 -17.13
N LEU A 230 -4.39 0.85 -18.45
CA LEU A 230 -3.29 0.60 -19.37
C LEU A 230 -2.10 1.53 -19.04
N PRO A 231 -0.84 1.09 -19.27
CA PRO A 231 0.33 1.93 -19.00
C PRO A 231 0.28 3.27 -19.73
N GLU A 232 -0.21 3.30 -20.96
CA GLU A 232 -0.33 4.51 -21.79
C GLU A 232 -1.38 5.48 -21.26
N ALA A 233 -2.40 4.97 -20.54
CA ALA A 233 -3.49 5.75 -19.95
C ALA A 233 -3.26 6.06 -18.47
N LEU A 234 -2.10 5.72 -17.92
CA LEU A 234 -1.74 6.04 -16.53
C LEU A 234 -1.68 7.58 -16.36
N GLY A 235 -2.41 8.09 -15.37
CA GLY A 235 -2.50 9.52 -15.10
C GLY A 235 -3.52 10.27 -15.96
N GLU A 236 -4.17 9.65 -16.94
CA GLU A 236 -5.17 10.27 -17.80
C GLU A 236 -6.37 10.77 -16.98
N GLY A 237 -6.74 12.05 -17.17
CA GLY A 237 -7.84 12.69 -16.42
C GLY A 237 -7.52 13.03 -14.96
N ARG A 238 -6.27 12.84 -14.53
CA ARG A 238 -5.78 13.17 -13.18
C ARG A 238 -4.66 14.17 -13.30
N PHE A 239 -4.75 15.34 -12.66
CA PHE A 239 -3.76 16.44 -12.56
C PHE A 239 -2.67 16.49 -13.64
N ALA A 240 -2.30 17.64 -14.17
CA ALA A 240 -1.09 17.92 -14.95
C ALA A 240 -0.31 16.70 -15.53
N ALA A 241 -1.03 15.64 -15.95
CA ALA A 241 -0.42 14.42 -16.51
C ALA A 241 0.49 14.78 -17.71
N GLU A 242 0.20 15.88 -18.40
CA GLU A 242 0.98 16.40 -19.52
C GLU A 242 2.42 16.74 -19.11
N ASP A 243 2.64 17.26 -17.90
CA ASP A 243 3.96 17.63 -17.40
C ASP A 243 4.85 16.40 -17.10
N PHE A 244 4.23 15.23 -16.87
CA PHE A 244 4.92 13.99 -16.51
C PHE A 244 4.76 12.87 -17.55
N LEU A 245 4.20 13.19 -18.72
CA LEU A 245 3.98 12.21 -19.79
C LEU A 245 5.25 11.48 -20.21
N ARG A 246 6.39 12.15 -20.22
CA ARG A 246 7.67 11.54 -20.59
C ARG A 246 8.10 10.46 -19.61
N GLU A 247 7.97 10.73 -18.32
CA GLU A 247 8.31 9.79 -17.26
C GLU A 247 7.36 8.59 -17.27
N ILE A 248 6.08 8.82 -17.46
CA ILE A 248 5.05 7.78 -17.56
C ILE A 248 5.30 6.90 -18.80
N GLN A 249 5.55 7.51 -19.97
CA GLN A 249 5.84 6.80 -21.22
C GLN A 249 7.15 6.02 -21.12
N ALA A 250 8.22 6.61 -20.55
CA ALA A 250 9.48 5.94 -20.36
C ALA A 250 9.38 4.74 -19.40
N LEU A 251 8.49 4.84 -18.40
CA LEU A 251 8.18 3.74 -17.50
C LEU A 251 7.36 2.67 -18.21
N ALA A 252 6.29 3.06 -18.92
CA ALA A 252 5.43 2.16 -19.67
C ALA A 252 6.21 1.35 -20.72
N ALA A 253 7.14 1.99 -21.45
CA ALA A 253 7.96 1.34 -22.46
C ALA A 253 8.90 0.24 -21.92
N ARG A 254 9.12 0.17 -20.59
CA ARG A 254 9.94 -0.88 -19.96
C ARG A 254 9.16 -2.16 -19.68
N PHE A 255 7.84 -2.08 -19.62
CA PHE A 255 6.99 -3.20 -19.27
C PHE A 255 6.44 -3.92 -20.50
N GLU A 256 6.50 -5.23 -20.46
CA GLU A 256 5.68 -6.08 -21.33
C GLU A 256 4.25 -6.10 -20.76
N VAL A 257 3.29 -5.61 -21.54
CA VAL A 257 1.89 -5.56 -21.11
C VAL A 257 1.22 -6.90 -21.34
N LEU A 258 0.70 -7.47 -20.26
CA LEU A 258 -0.04 -8.73 -20.24
C LEU A 258 -1.52 -8.42 -19.96
N ARG A 259 -2.35 -8.54 -20.98
CA ARG A 259 -3.80 -8.33 -20.87
C ARG A 259 -4.46 -9.52 -20.19
N VAL A 260 -5.25 -9.25 -19.13
CA VAL A 260 -6.07 -10.24 -18.43
C VAL A 260 -7.53 -9.86 -18.61
N ASP A 261 -8.14 -10.35 -19.68
CA ASP A 261 -9.56 -10.11 -19.94
C ASP A 261 -10.43 -10.94 -18.99
N GLY A 262 -11.63 -10.45 -18.71
CA GLY A 262 -12.60 -11.14 -17.87
C GLY A 262 -13.83 -10.28 -17.61
N GLU A 263 -14.88 -10.90 -17.09
CA GLU A 263 -16.03 -10.16 -16.59
C GLU A 263 -15.63 -9.34 -15.37
N ASP A 264 -16.16 -8.12 -15.29
CA ASP A 264 -16.01 -7.31 -14.08
C ASP A 264 -16.88 -7.91 -12.97
N TYR A 265 -16.26 -8.68 -12.09
CA TYR A 265 -16.94 -9.34 -10.96
C TYR A 265 -17.54 -8.40 -9.94
N ARG A 266 -17.36 -7.08 -10.07
CA ARG A 266 -18.04 -6.08 -9.22
C ARG A 266 -19.55 -6.06 -9.39
N HIS A 267 -20.06 -6.57 -10.50
CA HIS A 267 -21.51 -6.74 -10.73
C HIS A 267 -22.09 -8.00 -10.09
N ARG A 268 -21.28 -8.90 -9.55
CA ARG A 268 -21.80 -9.89 -8.62
C ARG A 268 -22.15 -9.14 -7.35
N ALA A 269 -23.43 -8.77 -7.29
CA ALA A 269 -24.13 -8.19 -6.17
C ALA A 269 -23.15 -7.62 -5.11
N VAL A 270 -23.07 -6.30 -5.01
CA VAL A 270 -22.87 -5.71 -3.69
C VAL A 270 -24.05 -6.25 -2.90
N VAL A 271 -23.94 -7.53 -2.56
CA VAL A 271 -24.77 -8.09 -1.54
C VAL A 271 -24.25 -7.39 -0.34
N THR A 272 -25.02 -6.45 0.09
CA THR A 272 -25.38 -6.72 1.45
C THR A 272 -26.37 -5.68 1.86
N ASP A 273 -27.54 -6.08 1.86
CA ASP A 273 -28.53 -5.68 2.82
C ASP A 273 -28.04 -6.04 4.24
N SER A 274 -26.85 -5.57 4.60
CA SER A 274 -26.27 -5.75 5.92
C SER A 274 -26.78 -4.63 6.80
N ALA A 275 -28.01 -4.78 7.33
CA ALA A 275 -28.51 -3.87 8.34
C ALA A 275 -27.51 -3.76 9.50
N PRO A 276 -27.28 -2.57 10.10
CA PRO A 276 -26.42 -2.43 11.25
C PRO A 276 -26.89 -3.31 12.41
N LEU A 277 -25.94 -3.80 13.18
CA LEU A 277 -26.27 -4.52 14.41
C LEU A 277 -26.70 -3.52 15.50
N PRO A 278 -27.57 -3.93 16.43
CA PRO A 278 -27.80 -3.15 17.64
C PRO A 278 -26.48 -2.89 18.37
N GLU A 279 -26.27 -1.68 18.85
CA GLU A 279 -25.02 -1.31 19.53
C GLU A 279 -24.76 -2.19 20.77
N ALA A 280 -25.79 -2.60 21.49
CA ALA A 280 -25.69 -3.50 22.62
C ALA A 280 -25.08 -4.86 22.22
N ASP A 281 -25.48 -5.40 21.07
CA ASP A 281 -24.99 -6.67 20.55
C ASP A 281 -23.52 -6.55 20.10
N VAL A 282 -23.18 -5.43 19.46
CA VAL A 282 -21.79 -5.14 19.06
C VAL A 282 -20.88 -5.07 20.28
N ARG A 283 -21.29 -4.36 21.33
CA ARG A 283 -20.53 -4.26 22.59
C ARG A 283 -20.42 -5.62 23.29
N ALA A 284 -21.50 -6.36 23.37
CA ALA A 284 -21.51 -7.69 23.97
C ALA A 284 -20.55 -8.67 23.27
N ALA A 285 -20.54 -8.65 21.92
CA ALA A 285 -19.73 -9.55 21.11
C ALA A 285 -18.22 -9.37 21.29
N VAL A 286 -17.76 -8.17 21.71
CA VAL A 286 -16.33 -7.86 21.88
C VAL A 286 -15.89 -7.80 23.34
N THR A 287 -16.82 -7.73 24.28
CA THR A 287 -16.48 -7.66 25.71
C THR A 287 -15.78 -8.94 26.16
N GLY A 288 -14.58 -8.79 26.73
CA GLY A 288 -13.76 -9.91 27.20
C GLY A 288 -13.14 -10.77 26.08
N ARG A 289 -13.32 -10.41 24.81
CA ARG A 289 -12.76 -11.15 23.69
C ARG A 289 -11.31 -10.70 23.41
N PRO A 290 -10.34 -11.63 23.45
CA PRO A 290 -8.97 -11.32 23.07
C PRO A 290 -8.88 -10.81 21.63
N GLY A 291 -8.02 -9.83 21.38
CA GLY A 291 -7.83 -9.27 20.04
C GLY A 291 -9.00 -8.43 19.50
N ALA A 292 -10.07 -8.23 20.27
CA ALA A 292 -11.15 -7.36 19.86
C ALA A 292 -10.84 -5.89 20.14
N THR A 293 -11.36 -4.99 19.27
CA THR A 293 -11.36 -3.55 19.49
C THR A 293 -12.78 -3.00 19.43
N LEU A 294 -13.00 -1.88 20.09
CA LEU A 294 -14.28 -1.16 20.08
C LEU A 294 -13.98 0.33 19.95
N ASP A 295 -14.38 0.90 18.83
CA ASP A 295 -14.16 2.30 18.50
C ASP A 295 -15.48 3.03 18.26
N VAL A 296 -15.54 4.30 18.66
CA VAL A 296 -16.50 5.26 18.14
C VAL A 296 -16.01 5.69 16.77
N PHE A 297 -16.90 5.68 15.79
CA PHE A 297 -16.53 5.87 14.38
C PHE A 297 -15.85 7.21 14.13
N ASP A 298 -16.35 8.31 14.70
CA ASP A 298 -15.76 9.64 14.56
C ASP A 298 -14.36 9.72 15.20
N ASP A 299 -14.17 9.11 16.36
CA ASP A 299 -12.87 9.08 17.04
C ASP A 299 -11.85 8.29 16.19
N LEU A 300 -12.29 7.19 15.57
CA LEU A 300 -11.47 6.44 14.65
C LEU A 300 -11.09 7.27 13.41
N LEU A 301 -12.05 7.95 12.78
CA LEU A 301 -11.77 8.81 11.62
C LEU A 301 -10.79 9.93 11.97
N ALA A 302 -11.01 10.60 13.12
CA ALA A 302 -10.11 11.62 13.63
C ALA A 302 -8.70 11.06 13.88
N HIS A 303 -8.60 9.86 14.45
CA HIS A 303 -7.33 9.18 14.67
C HIS A 303 -6.61 8.82 13.37
N LEU A 304 -7.34 8.28 12.39
CA LEU A 304 -6.78 7.96 11.07
C LEU A 304 -6.22 9.20 10.36
N SER A 305 -6.75 10.40 10.64
CA SER A 305 -6.19 11.65 10.12
C SER A 305 -4.77 11.96 10.66
N GLN A 306 -4.43 11.47 11.84
CA GLN A 306 -3.18 11.70 12.53
C GLN A 306 -2.15 10.59 12.29
N VAL A 307 -2.58 9.39 11.88
CA VAL A 307 -1.72 8.25 11.59
C VAL A 307 -1.48 8.14 10.09
N HIS A 308 -0.22 8.07 9.68
CA HIS A 308 0.08 7.89 8.27
C HIS A 308 -0.39 6.49 7.78
N PRO A 309 -1.03 6.37 6.59
CA PRO A 309 -1.58 5.10 6.09
C PRO A 309 -0.59 3.92 6.04
N SER A 310 0.71 4.18 5.85
CA SER A 310 1.75 3.15 5.93
C SER A 310 1.83 2.42 7.28
N ARG A 311 1.30 3.02 8.34
CA ARG A 311 1.30 2.45 9.68
C ARG A 311 0.02 1.70 10.03
N TYR A 312 -0.98 1.67 9.13
CA TYR A 312 -2.24 0.98 9.41
C TYR A 312 -2.07 -0.53 9.56
N ARG A 313 -1.07 -1.13 8.87
CA ARG A 313 -0.73 -2.53 9.13
C ARG A 313 -0.31 -2.77 10.59
N ALA A 314 0.52 -1.88 11.15
CA ALA A 314 0.93 -1.96 12.55
C ALA A 314 -0.16 -1.53 13.54
N LEU A 315 -1.08 -0.64 13.13
CA LEU A 315 -2.28 -0.29 13.89
C LEU A 315 -3.13 -1.54 14.21
N LEU A 316 -3.18 -2.47 13.28
CA LEU A 316 -3.94 -3.73 13.37
C LEU A 316 -3.16 -4.90 13.97
N ASP A 317 -2.01 -4.67 14.61
CA ASP A 317 -1.24 -5.76 15.24
C ASP A 317 -1.98 -6.33 16.44
N GLY A 318 -2.19 -7.66 16.40
CA GLY A 318 -2.93 -8.39 17.44
C GLY A 318 -4.43 -8.13 17.42
N VAL A 319 -4.96 -7.50 16.36
CA VAL A 319 -6.41 -7.29 16.18
C VAL A 319 -7.00 -8.48 15.45
N GLU A 320 -8.04 -9.08 16.04
CA GLU A 320 -8.78 -10.23 15.50
C GLU A 320 -10.23 -9.87 15.12
N VAL A 321 -10.79 -8.84 15.74
CA VAL A 321 -12.15 -8.33 15.46
C VAL A 321 -12.16 -6.83 15.69
N VAL A 322 -12.78 -6.08 14.79
CA VAL A 322 -13.02 -4.65 14.95
C VAL A 322 -14.50 -4.39 15.13
N ALA A 323 -14.86 -3.64 16.16
CA ALA A 323 -16.23 -3.17 16.40
C ALA A 323 -16.28 -1.65 16.27
N LEU A 324 -17.23 -1.15 15.49
CA LEU A 324 -17.46 0.27 15.26
C LEU A 324 -18.87 0.64 15.69
N THR A 325 -19.00 1.68 16.53
CA THR A 325 -20.27 2.25 16.94
C THR A 325 -20.46 3.64 16.36
N GLY A 326 -21.71 4.07 16.16
CA GLY A 326 -22.01 5.38 15.60
C GLY A 326 -21.64 5.53 14.13
N VAL A 327 -21.63 4.45 13.36
CA VAL A 327 -21.28 4.49 11.93
C VAL A 327 -22.30 5.31 11.15
N HIS A 328 -21.82 6.23 10.33
CA HIS A 328 -22.64 7.15 9.51
C HIS A 328 -21.92 7.48 8.19
N PRO A 329 -22.59 8.10 7.19
CA PRO A 329 -21.94 8.51 5.95
C PRO A 329 -20.78 9.47 6.17
N VAL A 330 -19.64 9.18 5.54
CA VAL A 330 -18.45 10.03 5.58
C VAL A 330 -18.60 11.13 4.53
N THR A 331 -18.52 12.37 4.93
CA THR A 331 -18.71 13.53 4.04
C THR A 331 -17.40 14.14 3.57
N GLU A 332 -16.30 13.92 4.29
CA GLU A 332 -14.99 14.48 3.97
C GLU A 332 -14.15 13.49 3.18
N GLN A 333 -13.68 13.89 1.98
CA GLN A 333 -12.99 13.02 1.04
C GLN A 333 -11.67 12.47 1.61
N SER A 334 -10.93 13.27 2.38
CA SER A 334 -9.66 12.81 2.94
C SER A 334 -9.87 11.72 4.00
N ALA A 335 -10.90 11.87 4.84
CA ALA A 335 -11.29 10.85 5.82
C ALA A 335 -11.80 9.58 5.12
N ALA A 336 -12.60 9.73 4.06
CA ALA A 336 -13.10 8.62 3.27
C ALA A 336 -11.96 7.80 2.62
N LEU A 337 -10.95 8.45 2.04
CA LEU A 337 -9.79 7.77 1.44
C LEU A 337 -8.95 7.05 2.49
N ARG A 338 -8.80 7.60 3.70
CA ARG A 338 -8.11 6.94 4.81
C ARG A 338 -8.87 5.72 5.31
N LEU A 339 -10.20 5.84 5.41
CA LEU A 339 -11.08 4.72 5.75
C LEU A 339 -10.97 3.60 4.70
N VAL A 340 -10.93 3.93 3.40
CA VAL A 340 -10.68 2.95 2.33
C VAL A 340 -9.41 2.16 2.60
N VAL A 341 -8.30 2.83 2.94
CA VAL A 341 -7.04 2.14 3.23
C VAL A 341 -7.16 1.25 4.47
N LEU A 342 -7.87 1.69 5.51
CA LEU A 342 -8.09 0.85 6.69
C LEU A 342 -8.90 -0.41 6.33
N VAL A 343 -9.99 -0.26 5.59
CA VAL A 343 -10.82 -1.38 5.13
C VAL A 343 -10.01 -2.37 4.28
N ASP A 344 -9.16 -1.86 3.38
CA ASP A 344 -8.26 -2.69 2.60
C ASP A 344 -7.31 -3.51 3.51
N ARG A 345 -6.76 -2.91 4.57
CA ARG A 345 -5.88 -3.61 5.52
C ARG A 345 -6.61 -4.62 6.40
N LEU A 346 -7.84 -4.33 6.79
CA LEU A 346 -8.69 -5.29 7.50
C LEU A 346 -9.00 -6.50 6.62
N TYR A 347 -9.34 -6.24 5.35
CA TYR A 347 -9.62 -7.27 4.36
C TYR A 347 -8.39 -8.16 4.07
N ASP A 348 -7.21 -7.57 3.91
CA ASP A 348 -5.95 -8.28 3.70
C ASP A 348 -5.59 -9.24 4.86
N ARG A 349 -6.20 -9.04 6.03
CA ARG A 349 -5.97 -9.83 7.25
C ARG A 349 -7.14 -10.70 7.65
N ASP A 350 -8.23 -10.70 6.87
CA ASP A 350 -9.48 -11.40 7.19
C ASP A 350 -10.01 -11.04 8.60
N VAL A 351 -9.94 -9.75 8.97
CA VAL A 351 -10.41 -9.27 10.28
C VAL A 351 -11.89 -8.92 10.20
N PRO A 352 -12.78 -9.67 10.85
CA PRO A 352 -14.21 -9.39 10.89
C PRO A 352 -14.52 -8.02 11.47
N VAL A 353 -15.57 -7.36 10.93
CA VAL A 353 -16.00 -6.03 11.38
C VAL A 353 -17.44 -6.06 11.84
N LEU A 354 -17.69 -5.59 13.04
CA LEU A 354 -19.03 -5.40 13.61
C LEU A 354 -19.38 -3.92 13.49
N LEU A 355 -20.54 -3.63 12.88
CA LEU A 355 -20.98 -2.26 12.61
C LEU A 355 -22.29 -1.96 13.32
N ALA A 356 -22.30 -0.91 14.14
CA ALA A 356 -23.51 -0.32 14.71
C ALA A 356 -23.61 1.16 14.34
N GLY A 357 -24.77 1.61 13.92
CA GLY A 357 -25.00 3.00 13.53
C GLY A 357 -26.33 3.20 12.83
N THR A 358 -26.50 4.37 12.25
CA THR A 358 -27.70 4.68 11.49
C THR A 358 -27.54 4.26 10.03
N ASP A 359 -28.28 3.28 9.56
CA ASP A 359 -28.63 2.91 8.15
C ASP A 359 -27.58 3.02 7.03
N ALA A 360 -26.31 3.21 7.33
CA ALA A 360 -25.46 4.03 6.48
C ALA A 360 -24.51 3.31 5.56
N TYR A 361 -24.52 2.00 5.42
CA TYR A 361 -23.51 1.37 4.57
C TYR A 361 -24.06 0.44 3.49
N THR A 362 -25.37 0.34 3.39
CA THR A 362 -26.03 -0.48 2.36
C THR A 362 -27.17 0.25 1.66
N GLY A 363 -27.39 -0.01 0.38
CA GLY A 363 -28.46 0.54 -0.42
C GLY A 363 -28.29 2.02 -0.80
N GLU A 364 -29.36 2.77 -0.85
CA GLU A 364 -29.38 4.18 -1.26
C GLU A 364 -28.63 5.13 -0.29
N ARG A 365 -28.32 4.68 0.91
CA ARG A 365 -27.54 5.42 1.92
C ARG A 365 -26.18 4.79 2.13
N SER A 366 -25.29 5.00 1.18
CA SER A 366 -23.91 4.50 1.23
C SER A 366 -23.08 5.18 2.31
N LEU A 367 -22.07 4.44 2.83
CA LEU A 367 -21.04 4.99 3.70
C LEU A 367 -20.28 6.18 3.06
N PHE A 368 -20.26 6.26 1.74
CA PHE A 368 -19.67 7.37 0.98
C PHE A 368 -20.75 8.17 0.26
N THR A 369 -20.55 9.49 0.17
CA THR A 369 -21.51 10.37 -0.49
C THR A 369 -21.66 10.05 -1.98
N GLU A 370 -22.79 10.42 -2.57
CA GLU A 370 -23.06 10.23 -3.99
C GLU A 370 -22.02 10.93 -4.87
N GLU A 371 -21.55 12.10 -4.45
CA GLU A 371 -20.47 12.83 -5.13
C GLU A 371 -19.19 12.01 -5.17
N MET A 372 -18.77 11.41 -4.05
CA MET A 372 -17.60 10.52 -3.99
C MET A 372 -17.78 9.30 -4.89
N LEU A 373 -18.98 8.70 -4.91
CA LEU A 373 -19.27 7.51 -5.72
C LEU A 373 -19.34 7.80 -7.23
N ARG A 374 -19.47 9.08 -7.62
CA ARG A 374 -19.40 9.53 -9.03
C ARG A 374 -18.03 10.11 -9.37
N GLY A 375 -17.24 10.49 -8.38
CA GLY A 375 -15.95 11.18 -8.53
C GLY A 375 -14.81 10.32 -9.07
N GLY A 376 -13.63 10.91 -9.16
CA GLY A 376 -12.41 10.26 -9.68
C GLY A 376 -11.98 9.03 -8.90
N TYR A 377 -12.27 8.97 -7.60
CA TYR A 377 -11.94 7.85 -6.73
C TYR A 377 -13.06 6.80 -6.57
N ARG A 378 -14.13 6.89 -7.37
CA ARG A 378 -15.30 5.99 -7.27
C ARG A 378 -14.94 4.50 -7.20
N LYS A 379 -13.92 4.08 -7.94
CA LYS A 379 -13.45 2.69 -7.97
C LYS A 379 -12.96 2.23 -6.60
N LYS A 380 -12.24 3.10 -5.87
CA LYS A 380 -11.73 2.81 -4.52
C LYS A 380 -12.87 2.69 -3.51
N TYR A 381 -13.85 3.58 -3.59
CA TYR A 381 -15.01 3.54 -2.71
C TYR A 381 -15.87 2.28 -2.91
N TYR A 382 -16.19 1.92 -4.16
CA TYR A 382 -16.93 0.68 -4.45
C TYR A 382 -16.17 -0.57 -3.99
N ARG A 383 -14.85 -0.61 -4.16
CA ARG A 383 -14.02 -1.69 -3.63
C ARG A 383 -14.11 -1.77 -2.11
N ALA A 384 -13.98 -0.65 -1.43
CA ALA A 384 -14.05 -0.61 0.02
C ALA A 384 -15.43 -1.04 0.54
N LEU A 385 -16.52 -0.61 -0.10
CA LEU A 385 -17.88 -1.06 0.25
C LEU A 385 -18.03 -2.57 0.09
N SER A 386 -17.53 -3.14 -1.00
CA SER A 386 -17.57 -4.60 -1.24
C SER A 386 -16.76 -5.36 -0.18
N ARG A 387 -15.54 -4.91 0.15
CA ARG A 387 -14.68 -5.51 1.17
C ARG A 387 -15.29 -5.39 2.56
N LEU A 388 -15.76 -4.20 2.92
CA LEU A 388 -16.39 -3.96 4.22
C LEU A 388 -17.66 -4.81 4.39
N GLY A 389 -18.46 -4.96 3.33
CA GLY A 389 -19.64 -5.82 3.34
C GLY A 389 -19.30 -7.28 3.64
N ALA A 390 -18.25 -7.82 3.01
CA ALA A 390 -17.77 -9.17 3.29
C ALA A 390 -17.31 -9.31 4.76
N LEU A 391 -16.49 -8.37 5.24
CA LEU A 391 -16.01 -8.37 6.64
C LEU A 391 -17.14 -8.21 7.65
N ALA A 392 -18.21 -7.46 7.30
CA ALA A 392 -19.38 -7.28 8.16
C ALA A 392 -20.22 -8.56 8.26
N GLU A 393 -20.32 -9.35 7.20
CA GLU A 393 -20.98 -10.66 7.24
C GLU A 393 -20.21 -11.64 8.14
N ASP A 394 -18.87 -11.65 8.03
CA ASP A 394 -18.03 -12.42 8.96
C ASP A 394 -18.22 -11.92 10.41
N GLY A 395 -18.32 -10.61 10.62
CA GLY A 395 -18.60 -10.00 11.92
C GLY A 395 -19.95 -10.44 12.54
N ARG A 396 -21.00 -10.60 11.72
CA ARG A 396 -22.29 -11.12 12.19
C ARG A 396 -22.19 -12.56 12.69
N THR A 397 -21.38 -13.37 12.03
CA THR A 397 -21.11 -14.74 12.47
C THR A 397 -20.43 -14.73 13.84
N VAL A 398 -19.50 -13.79 14.05
CA VAL A 398 -18.85 -13.59 15.36
C VAL A 398 -19.84 -13.16 16.43
N ALA A 399 -20.78 -12.24 16.12
CA ALA A 399 -21.79 -11.79 17.07
C ALA A 399 -22.77 -12.91 17.47
N ARG A 400 -23.22 -13.72 16.50
CA ARG A 400 -24.11 -14.89 16.78
C ARG A 400 -23.44 -15.94 17.63
N GLY A 401 -22.12 -16.15 17.51
CA GLY A 401 -21.38 -17.11 18.33
C GLY A 401 -21.10 -16.62 19.75
N ALA A 402 -21.37 -15.36 20.07
CA ALA A 402 -21.20 -14.77 21.39
C ALA A 402 -22.53 -14.72 22.19
N ALA A 403 -23.67 -14.90 21.53
CA ALA A 403 -25.01 -14.99 22.12
C ALA A 403 -25.32 -16.46 22.50
#